data_1bac7e73b104b432c0d6b06c7ee6f428
#
_entry.id   1bac7e73b104b432c0d6b06c7ee6f428
#
_cell.length_a   1.000
_cell.length_b   1.000
_cell.length_c   1.000
_cell.angle_alpha   90.00
_cell.angle_beta   90.00
_cell.angle_gamma   90.00
#
_symmetry.space_group_name_H-M   'P 1'
#
loop_
_entity.id
_entity.type
_entity.pdbx_description
1 polymer ?
#
loop_
_entity_poly.entity_id
_entity_poly.type
_entity_poly.pdbx_seq_one_letter_code
_entity_poly.pdbx_strand_id
1 'polypeptide(L)'
;MRLRLLASLLLLSGCTTPLPPVDPQQAWIDLVLREPAVGASLLAESQDGRRLDDGRYFQLTPGAHSLKVSYSYELYGGGGFGPRLGWNNPLQIQCYLELDYGDFQAGRRYRLEAEHTFGQGEITLYDGQRELVTSQRGICTPV
;
A
#
# COMPACT_ATOMS: atom_id res chain seq x y z
N MET A 1 36.46 -28.69 34.09
CA MET A 1 36.26 -27.30 33.71
C MET A 1 35.89 -27.24 32.25
N ARG A 2 34.78 -27.82 31.89
CA ARG A 2 34.22 -27.85 30.52
C ARG A 2 32.71 -27.90 30.72
N LEU A 3 32.01 -26.82 30.53
CA LEU A 3 30.55 -26.77 30.34
C LEU A 3 29.99 -25.42 30.75
N ARG A 4 30.23 -24.36 30.04
CA ARG A 4 29.45 -23.10 30.21
C ARG A 4 29.61 -22.15 28.99
N LEU A 5 29.56 -22.67 27.79
CA LEU A 5 29.67 -21.85 26.53
C LEU A 5 28.54 -22.16 25.52
N LEU A 6 27.36 -22.56 26.01
CA LEU A 6 26.23 -22.93 25.11
C LEU A 6 24.92 -22.23 25.47
N ALA A 7 24.94 -20.99 25.95
CA ALA A 7 23.72 -20.30 26.34
C ALA A 7 23.63 -18.85 25.84
N SER A 8 24.03 -18.55 24.61
CA SER A 8 23.88 -17.20 24.04
C SER A 8 23.43 -17.20 22.58
N LEU A 9 22.65 -18.18 22.19
CA LEU A 9 22.01 -18.20 20.85
C LEU A 9 20.50 -18.05 21.02
N LEU A 10 20.06 -16.93 21.60
CA LEU A 10 18.64 -16.71 21.82
C LEU A 10 18.22 -15.33 21.34
N LEU A 11 17.29 -15.36 20.37
CA LEU A 11 16.24 -14.36 20.17
C LEU A 11 16.60 -13.11 19.37
N LEU A 12 16.94 -13.30 18.12
CA LEU A 12 16.57 -12.35 17.07
C LEU A 12 15.23 -12.81 16.45
N SER A 13 14.20 -12.96 17.27
CA SER A 13 12.83 -13.06 16.78
C SER A 13 12.43 -11.65 16.34
N GLY A 14 12.63 -11.35 15.05
CA GLY A 14 12.11 -10.14 14.45
C GLY A 14 10.60 -10.07 14.70
N CYS A 15 10.14 -8.98 15.30
CA CYS A 15 8.73 -8.70 15.55
C CYS A 15 8.01 -8.41 14.22
N THR A 16 7.73 -9.42 13.42
CA THR A 16 6.77 -9.32 12.33
C THR A 16 5.40 -9.65 12.88
N THR A 17 4.58 -8.64 13.10
CA THR A 17 3.18 -8.86 13.48
C THR A 17 2.47 -9.54 12.31
N PRO A 18 1.92 -10.75 12.48
CA PRO A 18 1.18 -11.44 11.43
C PRO A 18 -0.07 -10.64 11.05
N LEU A 19 -0.54 -10.80 9.81
CA LEU A 19 -1.83 -10.26 9.41
C LEU A 19 -2.93 -10.95 10.23
N PRO A 20 -4.01 -10.23 10.59
CA PRO A 20 -5.14 -10.84 11.25
C PRO A 20 -5.83 -11.85 10.32
N PRO A 21 -6.56 -12.82 10.87
CA PRO A 21 -7.37 -13.72 10.05
C PRO A 21 -8.45 -12.92 9.32
N VAL A 22 -8.74 -13.33 8.08
CA VAL A 22 -9.81 -12.73 7.29
C VAL A 22 -11.16 -13.07 7.91
N ASP A 23 -11.96 -12.04 8.24
CA ASP A 23 -13.30 -12.20 8.76
C ASP A 23 -14.27 -12.49 7.60
N PRO A 24 -15.00 -13.62 7.60
CA PRO A 24 -15.95 -13.94 6.54
C PRO A 24 -17.19 -13.02 6.51
N GLN A 25 -17.42 -12.23 7.56
CA GLN A 25 -18.49 -11.23 7.61
C GLN A 25 -18.08 -9.87 7.02
N GLN A 26 -16.81 -9.73 6.64
CA GLN A 26 -16.25 -8.48 6.14
C GLN A 26 -15.66 -8.67 4.73
N ALA A 27 -15.48 -7.57 4.03
CA ALA A 27 -14.70 -7.51 2.80
C ALA A 27 -13.22 -7.34 3.15
N TRP A 28 -12.36 -8.01 2.42
CA TRP A 28 -10.90 -7.88 2.55
C TRP A 28 -10.32 -7.25 1.29
N ILE A 29 -9.40 -6.29 1.45
CA ILE A 29 -8.72 -5.65 0.33
C ILE A 29 -7.20 -5.80 0.48
N ASP A 30 -6.59 -6.48 -0.48
CA ASP A 30 -5.14 -6.56 -0.63
C ASP A 30 -4.62 -5.30 -1.33
N LEU A 31 -3.53 -4.73 -0.83
CA LEU A 31 -2.83 -3.61 -1.46
C LEU A 31 -1.66 -4.14 -2.30
N VAL A 32 -1.60 -3.75 -3.55
CA VAL A 32 -0.62 -4.25 -4.49
C VAL A 32 -0.03 -3.13 -5.33
N LEU A 33 1.28 -3.11 -5.45
CA LEU A 33 1.98 -2.28 -6.44
C LEU A 33 1.95 -3.01 -7.78
N ARG A 34 1.45 -2.35 -8.82
CA ARG A 34 1.43 -2.92 -10.17
C ARG A 34 2.84 -3.09 -10.72
N GLU A 35 3.68 -2.11 -10.45
CA GLU A 35 5.11 -2.15 -10.79
C GLU A 35 5.92 -1.97 -9.50
N PRO A 36 6.35 -3.09 -8.87
CA PRO A 36 7.22 -3.00 -7.71
C PRO A 36 8.55 -2.36 -8.11
N ALA A 37 8.89 -1.25 -7.47
CA ALA A 37 10.15 -0.54 -7.67
C ALA A 37 10.82 -0.28 -6.31
N VAL A 38 12.12 -0.04 -6.34
CA VAL A 38 12.87 0.37 -5.14
C VAL A 38 12.27 1.67 -4.63
N GLY A 39 12.02 1.75 -3.33
CA GLY A 39 11.42 2.93 -2.70
C GLY A 39 9.91 3.10 -2.93
N ALA A 40 9.27 2.19 -3.69
CA ALA A 40 7.82 2.24 -3.85
C ALA A 40 7.10 1.60 -2.66
N SER A 41 6.03 2.25 -2.22
CA SER A 41 5.15 1.72 -1.16
C SER A 41 3.70 2.11 -1.41
N LEU A 42 2.78 1.25 -0.99
CA LEU A 42 1.34 1.50 -0.98
C LEU A 42 0.79 1.11 0.37
N LEU A 43 0.21 2.07 1.07
CA LEU A 43 -0.30 1.89 2.42
C LEU A 43 -1.74 2.38 2.53
N ALA A 44 -2.55 1.64 3.29
CA ALA A 44 -3.87 2.10 3.73
C ALA A 44 -3.70 3.19 4.79
N GLU A 45 -4.26 4.37 4.55
CA GLU A 45 -4.17 5.51 5.46
C GLU A 45 -5.42 5.66 6.34
N SER A 46 -6.58 5.66 5.70
CA SER A 46 -7.84 5.81 6.42
C SER A 46 -9.00 5.14 5.70
N GLN A 47 -10.01 4.81 6.49
CA GLN A 47 -11.31 4.28 6.06
C GLN A 47 -12.40 5.18 6.64
N ASP A 48 -13.30 5.70 5.81
CA ASP A 48 -14.40 6.57 6.22
C ASP A 48 -13.94 7.74 7.09
N GLY A 49 -12.77 8.32 6.74
CA GLY A 49 -12.14 9.41 7.47
C GLY A 49 -11.43 9.00 8.77
N ARG A 50 -11.45 7.72 9.16
CA ARG A 50 -10.73 7.21 10.34
C ARG A 50 -9.38 6.66 9.94
N ARG A 51 -8.32 7.16 10.56
CA ARG A 51 -6.97 6.65 10.37
C ARG A 51 -6.86 5.19 10.81
N LEU A 52 -6.10 4.41 10.05
CA LEU A 52 -5.82 3.01 10.35
C LEU A 52 -4.48 2.88 11.09
N ASP A 53 -4.41 1.92 12.01
CA ASP A 53 -3.18 1.57 12.72
C ASP A 53 -2.29 0.62 11.91
N ASP A 54 -2.89 -0.20 11.05
CA ASP A 54 -2.18 -1.12 10.15
C ASP A 54 -2.46 -0.76 8.70
N GLY A 55 -1.45 -0.25 8.03
CA GLY A 55 -1.53 0.20 6.64
C GLY A 55 -1.38 -0.90 5.58
N ARG A 56 -1.34 -2.18 5.96
CA ARG A 56 -1.05 -3.27 5.02
C ARG A 56 -2.27 -3.82 4.27
N TYR A 57 -3.49 -3.52 4.73
CA TYR A 57 -4.75 -4.03 4.18
C TYR A 57 -5.92 -3.15 4.58
N PHE A 58 -7.08 -3.36 3.97
CA PHE A 58 -8.36 -2.92 4.52
C PHE A 58 -9.23 -4.14 4.85
N GLN A 59 -9.98 -4.03 5.93
CA GLN A 59 -11.01 -4.97 6.31
C GLN A 59 -12.27 -4.19 6.65
N LEU A 60 -13.33 -4.36 5.85
CA LEU A 60 -14.49 -3.48 5.80
C LEU A 60 -15.78 -4.22 6.08
N THR A 61 -16.71 -3.58 6.75
CA THR A 61 -18.09 -4.06 6.76
C THR A 61 -18.69 -4.00 5.34
N PRO A 62 -19.71 -4.81 5.03
CA PRO A 62 -20.40 -4.67 3.74
C PRO A 62 -21.05 -3.29 3.58
N GLY A 63 -21.08 -2.81 2.34
CA GLY A 63 -21.70 -1.52 2.00
C GLY A 63 -20.76 -0.49 1.41
N ALA A 64 -21.12 0.78 1.54
CA ALA A 64 -20.39 1.91 0.98
C ALA A 64 -19.26 2.36 1.92
N HIS A 65 -18.07 2.57 1.36
CA HIS A 65 -16.89 3.05 2.09
C HIS A 65 -16.05 3.99 1.23
N SER A 66 -15.40 4.94 1.90
CA SER A 66 -14.33 5.79 1.36
C SER A 66 -12.99 5.30 1.89
N LEU A 67 -12.08 4.98 0.97
CA LEU A 67 -10.75 4.43 1.25
C LEU A 67 -9.69 5.41 0.83
N LYS A 68 -8.79 5.78 1.73
CA LYS A 68 -7.64 6.60 1.42
C LYS A 68 -6.35 5.81 1.54
N VAL A 69 -5.51 5.94 0.54
CA VAL A 69 -4.18 5.32 0.50
C VAL A 69 -3.10 6.35 0.29
N SER A 70 -1.91 6.07 0.79
CA SER A 70 -0.68 6.74 0.39
C SER A 70 0.11 5.84 -0.54
N TYR A 71 0.51 6.39 -1.67
CA TYR A 71 1.36 5.74 -2.64
C TYR A 71 2.61 6.56 -2.84
N SER A 72 3.77 5.97 -2.65
CA SER A 72 5.05 6.64 -2.87
C SER A 72 5.94 5.86 -3.82
N TYR A 73 6.81 6.57 -4.53
CA TYR A 73 7.80 5.99 -5.42
C TYR A 73 8.96 6.96 -5.63
N GLU A 74 10.08 6.43 -6.12
CA GLU A 74 11.28 7.22 -6.40
C GLU A 74 11.42 7.46 -7.91
N LEU A 75 11.68 8.72 -8.29
CA LEU A 75 12.09 9.08 -9.63
C LEU A 75 13.61 9.24 -9.68
N TYR A 76 14.25 8.42 -10.49
CA TYR A 76 15.66 8.52 -10.79
C TYR A 76 15.87 9.43 -11.99
N GLY A 77 16.81 10.37 -11.88
CA GLY A 77 17.01 11.44 -12.86
C GLY A 77 17.36 10.98 -14.26
N GLY A 78 16.57 11.44 -15.18
CA GLY A 78 16.75 11.36 -16.61
C GLY A 78 15.97 12.47 -17.30
N GLY A 79 16.54 13.67 -17.41
CA GLY A 79 16.05 14.70 -18.31
C GLY A 79 14.96 15.64 -17.78
N GLY A 80 15.31 16.85 -17.47
CA GLY A 80 14.41 18.00 -17.48
C GLY A 80 14.14 18.72 -16.16
N PHE A 81 14.51 18.17 -15.02
CA PHE A 81 14.26 18.82 -13.73
C PHE A 81 15.51 19.41 -13.05
N GLY A 82 16.50 19.80 -13.82
CA GLY A 82 17.68 20.53 -13.33
C GLY A 82 18.84 19.63 -12.85
N PRO A 83 20.01 20.22 -12.54
CA PRO A 83 21.29 19.52 -12.32
C PRO A 83 21.37 18.76 -10.97
N ARG A 84 20.29 18.71 -10.19
CA ARG A 84 20.27 18.09 -8.85
C ARG A 84 19.75 16.65 -8.83
N LEU A 85 19.16 16.17 -9.92
CA LEU A 85 18.66 14.80 -10.04
C LEU A 85 19.70 13.93 -10.72
N GLY A 86 20.70 13.48 -9.96
CA GLY A 86 21.64 12.46 -10.39
C GLY A 86 21.11 11.07 -10.02
N TRP A 87 21.69 10.02 -10.60
CA TRP A 87 21.40 8.63 -10.27
C TRP A 87 21.54 8.30 -8.77
N ASN A 88 22.27 9.13 -8.03
CA ASN A 88 22.56 8.94 -6.60
C ASN A 88 21.62 9.77 -5.69
N ASN A 89 20.65 10.51 -6.23
CA ASN A 89 19.73 11.32 -5.44
C ASN A 89 18.34 11.26 -6.05
N PRO A 90 17.58 10.19 -5.82
CA PRO A 90 16.22 10.06 -6.33
C PRO A 90 15.31 11.13 -5.72
N LEU A 91 14.32 11.55 -6.49
CA LEU A 91 13.24 12.40 -6.02
C LEU A 91 12.11 11.50 -5.47
N GLN A 92 11.83 11.63 -4.19
CA GLN A 92 10.69 10.94 -3.58
C GLN A 92 9.40 11.63 -3.99
N ILE A 93 8.47 10.86 -4.52
CA ILE A 93 7.13 11.32 -4.91
C ILE A 93 6.11 10.68 -4.00
N GLN A 94 5.14 11.48 -3.56
CA GLN A 94 4.05 11.06 -2.69
C GLN A 94 2.71 11.40 -3.31
N CYS A 95 1.81 10.41 -3.35
CA CYS A 95 0.42 10.54 -3.78
C CYS A 95 -0.50 10.17 -2.63
N TYR A 96 -1.52 11.00 -2.37
CA TYR A 96 -2.65 10.63 -1.53
C TYR A 96 -3.86 10.45 -2.43
N LEU A 97 -4.37 9.23 -2.47
CA LEU A 97 -5.46 8.84 -3.36
C LEU A 97 -6.64 8.34 -2.54
N GLU A 98 -7.83 8.75 -2.92
CA GLU A 98 -9.06 8.39 -2.25
C GLU A 98 -10.01 7.74 -3.25
N LEU A 99 -10.64 6.63 -2.85
CA LEU A 99 -11.53 5.85 -3.68
C LEU A 99 -12.81 5.57 -2.91
N ASP A 100 -13.93 5.96 -3.50
CA ASP A 100 -15.27 5.67 -3.00
C ASP A 100 -15.87 4.49 -3.77
N TYR A 101 -16.40 3.52 -3.04
CA TYR A 101 -17.12 2.41 -3.64
C TYR A 101 -18.32 2.02 -2.77
N GLY A 102 -19.48 1.82 -3.43
CA GLY A 102 -20.79 1.70 -2.76
C GLY A 102 -21.20 0.30 -2.36
N ASP A 103 -20.52 -0.77 -2.81
CA ASP A 103 -21.03 -2.13 -2.71
C ASP A 103 -19.95 -3.17 -2.35
N PHE A 104 -19.21 -2.94 -1.29
CA PHE A 104 -18.33 -3.96 -0.73
C PHE A 104 -19.17 -5.10 -0.13
N GLN A 105 -18.84 -6.33 -0.47
CA GLN A 105 -19.63 -7.50 -0.07
C GLN A 105 -18.90 -8.34 0.98
N ALA A 106 -19.65 -8.84 1.97
CA ALA A 106 -19.12 -9.74 3.00
C ALA A 106 -18.48 -10.99 2.38
N GLY A 107 -17.36 -11.43 2.94
CA GLY A 107 -16.62 -12.61 2.50
C GLY A 107 -15.92 -12.46 1.16
N ARG A 108 -16.03 -11.29 0.49
CA ARG A 108 -15.31 -11.04 -0.76
C ARG A 108 -13.91 -10.49 -0.51
N ARG A 109 -13.01 -10.93 -1.33
CA ARG A 109 -11.63 -10.42 -1.39
C ARG A 109 -11.47 -9.55 -2.62
N TYR A 110 -11.00 -8.34 -2.40
CA TYR A 110 -10.71 -7.33 -3.42
C TYR A 110 -9.21 -7.10 -3.49
N ARG A 111 -8.79 -6.45 -4.56
CA ARG A 111 -7.41 -6.05 -4.78
C ARG A 111 -7.36 -4.60 -5.22
N LEU A 112 -6.66 -3.76 -4.49
CA LEU A 112 -6.39 -2.37 -4.82
C LEU A 112 -4.97 -2.27 -5.39
N GLU A 113 -4.86 -1.99 -6.66
CA GLU A 113 -3.59 -1.81 -7.37
C GLU A 113 -3.27 -0.32 -7.50
N ALA A 114 -2.01 0.03 -7.26
CA ALA A 114 -1.49 1.37 -7.51
C ALA A 114 -0.46 1.36 -8.62
N GLU A 115 -0.54 2.37 -9.47
CA GLU A 115 0.43 2.69 -10.52
C GLU A 115 0.60 4.21 -10.68
N HIS A 116 1.59 4.64 -11.42
CA HIS A 116 1.80 6.05 -11.73
C HIS A 116 2.13 6.25 -13.21
N THR A 117 1.70 7.41 -13.73
CA THR A 117 2.00 7.84 -15.09
C THR A 117 2.15 9.37 -15.10
N PHE A 118 3.31 9.86 -15.52
CA PHE A 118 3.58 11.31 -15.72
C PHE A 118 3.15 12.22 -14.56
N GLY A 119 3.51 11.86 -13.30
CA GLY A 119 3.23 12.68 -12.12
C GLY A 119 1.80 12.55 -11.57
N GLN A 120 1.02 11.64 -12.10
CA GLN A 120 -0.28 11.24 -11.55
C GLN A 120 -0.21 9.83 -10.99
N GLY A 121 -0.81 9.62 -9.84
CA GLY A 121 -1.05 8.29 -9.30
C GLY A 121 -2.45 7.82 -9.69
N GLU A 122 -2.57 6.53 -9.95
CA GLU A 122 -3.85 5.87 -10.18
C GLU A 122 -3.98 4.67 -9.24
N ILE A 123 -5.14 4.53 -8.63
CA ILE A 123 -5.53 3.33 -7.89
C ILE A 123 -6.71 2.70 -8.58
N THR A 124 -6.67 1.38 -8.72
CA THR A 124 -7.71 0.60 -9.39
C THR A 124 -8.15 -0.53 -8.48
N LEU A 125 -9.45 -0.60 -8.23
CA LEU A 125 -10.06 -1.67 -7.45
C LEU A 125 -10.53 -2.78 -8.38
N TYR A 126 -10.10 -3.99 -8.09
CA TYR A 126 -10.53 -5.23 -8.74
C TYR A 126 -11.28 -6.11 -7.75
N ASP A 127 -12.25 -6.84 -8.24
CA ASP A 127 -12.91 -7.89 -7.47
C ASP A 127 -12.05 -9.18 -7.42
N GLY A 128 -12.55 -10.20 -6.71
CA GLY A 128 -11.85 -11.48 -6.57
C GLY A 128 -11.66 -12.26 -7.88
N GLN A 129 -12.34 -11.87 -8.95
CA GLN A 129 -12.23 -12.45 -10.30
C GLN A 129 -11.35 -11.60 -11.22
N ARG A 130 -10.75 -10.55 -10.71
CA ARG A 130 -9.96 -9.55 -11.44
C ARG A 130 -10.77 -8.71 -12.42
N GLU A 131 -12.06 -8.59 -12.21
CA GLU A 131 -12.88 -7.62 -12.93
C GLU A 131 -12.70 -6.24 -12.31
N LEU A 132 -12.47 -5.23 -13.17
CA LEU A 132 -12.33 -3.85 -12.76
C LEU A 132 -13.66 -3.37 -12.16
N VAL A 133 -13.60 -2.89 -10.93
CA VAL A 133 -14.75 -2.34 -10.21
C VAL A 133 -14.81 -0.83 -10.37
N THR A 134 -13.73 -0.14 -10.03
CA THR A 134 -13.60 1.32 -10.16
C THR A 134 -12.14 1.72 -10.12
N SER A 135 -11.83 2.92 -10.63
CA SER A 135 -10.50 3.51 -10.53
C SER A 135 -10.56 4.98 -10.17
N GLN A 136 -9.50 5.49 -9.56
CA GLN A 136 -9.35 6.89 -9.19
C GLN A 136 -7.93 7.38 -9.46
N ARG A 137 -7.83 8.59 -10.01
CA ARG A 137 -6.55 9.28 -10.26
C ARG A 137 -6.39 10.47 -9.35
N GLY A 138 -5.15 10.77 -9.03
CA GLY A 138 -4.81 11.95 -8.24
C GLY A 138 -3.42 12.48 -8.58
N ILE A 139 -3.15 13.68 -8.11
CA ILE A 139 -1.87 14.36 -8.31
C ILE A 139 -0.87 13.87 -7.27
N CYS A 140 0.36 13.61 -7.71
CA CYS A 140 1.48 13.29 -6.86
C CYS A 140 2.41 14.49 -6.74
N THR A 141 3.00 14.68 -5.57
CA THR A 141 3.90 15.79 -5.28
C THR A 141 5.26 15.30 -4.78
N PRO A 142 6.34 16.00 -5.12
CA PRO A 142 7.64 15.77 -4.46
C PRO A 142 7.56 16.06 -2.97
N VAL A 143 8.30 15.28 -2.16
CA VAL A 143 8.45 15.45 -0.70
C VAL A 143 9.91 15.58 -0.30
#